data_bb0ed7d2aeda86f560b42f79e75f8a94
#
_entry.id   bb0ed7d2aeda86f560b42f79e75f8a94
#
_cell.length_a   1.000
_cell.length_b   1.000
_cell.length_c   1.000
_cell.angle_alpha   90.00
_cell.angle_beta   90.00
_cell.angle_gamma   90.00
#
_symmetry.space_group_name_H-M   'P 1'
#
loop_
_entity.id
_entity.type
_entity.pdbx_description
1 polymer ?
#
loop_
_entity_poly.entity_id
_entity_poly.type
_entity_poly.pdbx_seq_one_letter_code
_entity_poly.pdbx_strand_id
1 'polypeptide(L)'
;MSEKKNIYNLSIKEMRKLIRDFAGTLYGRTVFFLAYFVPMMTFLVMAGLVVAEMIEPTYDLFFPIVGTFFLFIGLFILGNIYYYHEIRVFAEKR
;
A
#
# COMPACT_ATOMS: atom_id res chain seq x y z
N MET A 1 1.94 -3.48 -31.49
CA MET A 1 1.79 -3.21 -31.06
C MET A 1 1.89 -2.79 -30.31
N SER A 2 2.12 -2.77 -30.10
CA SER A 2 2.20 -2.41 -29.26
C SER A 2 1.66 -1.28 -28.92
N GLU A 3 0.65 -1.16 -29.23
CA GLU A 3 -0.14 -0.16 -28.78
C GLU A 3 -0.42 -0.24 -27.36
N LYS A 4 -0.19 -1.36 -26.77
CA LYS A 4 -0.24 -1.46 -25.35
C LYS A 4 0.94 -0.74 -24.78
N LYS A 5 0.73 0.45 -24.30
CA LYS A 5 1.78 1.15 -23.62
C LYS A 5 2.11 0.41 -22.35
N ASN A 6 3.35 0.05 -22.20
CA ASN A 6 3.83 -0.49 -20.93
C ASN A 6 3.73 0.65 -19.91
N ILE A 7 3.15 0.38 -18.77
CA ILE A 7 2.99 1.36 -17.72
C ILE A 7 4.32 1.97 -17.29
N TYR A 8 5.40 1.19 -17.42
CA TYR A 8 6.74 1.65 -17.06
C TYR A 8 7.32 2.66 -18.07
N ASN A 9 6.74 2.72 -19.26
CA ASN A 9 7.19 3.63 -20.30
C ASN A 9 6.36 4.90 -20.39
N LEU A 10 5.39 5.07 -19.48
CA LEU A 10 4.56 6.25 -19.48
C LEU A 10 5.33 7.44 -18.90
N SER A 11 5.06 8.61 -19.46
CA SER A 11 5.60 9.84 -18.88
C SER A 11 4.97 10.08 -17.51
N ILE A 12 5.59 10.96 -16.74
CA ILE A 12 5.09 11.29 -15.40
C ILE A 12 3.68 11.86 -15.51
N LYS A 13 3.42 12.69 -16.52
CA LYS A 13 2.09 13.27 -16.71
C LYS A 13 1.05 12.20 -17.02
N GLU A 14 1.40 11.26 -17.88
CA GLU A 14 0.50 10.18 -18.25
C GLU A 14 0.22 9.28 -17.07
N MET A 15 1.24 8.98 -16.29
CA MET A 15 1.09 8.16 -15.10
C MET A 15 0.19 8.85 -14.07
N ARG A 16 0.38 10.15 -13.87
CA ARG A 16 -0.45 10.92 -12.96
C ARG A 16 -1.91 10.91 -13.38
N LYS A 17 -2.13 11.10 -14.69
CA LYS A 17 -3.48 11.09 -15.23
C LYS A 17 -4.12 9.72 -15.05
N LEU A 18 -3.36 8.67 -15.31
CA LEU A 18 -3.82 7.29 -15.15
C LEU A 18 -4.22 7.01 -13.71
N ILE A 19 -3.37 7.41 -12.76
CA ILE A 19 -3.65 7.21 -11.33
C ILE A 19 -4.90 7.98 -10.93
N ARG A 20 -5.04 9.21 -11.40
CA ARG A 20 -6.21 10.04 -11.11
C ARG A 20 -7.48 9.40 -11.65
N ASP A 21 -7.45 8.94 -12.90
CA ASP A 21 -8.60 8.30 -13.51
C ASP A 21 -8.97 7.03 -12.77
N PHE A 22 -7.96 6.23 -12.40
CA PHE A 22 -8.18 5.00 -11.67
C PHE A 22 -8.80 5.28 -10.29
N ALA A 23 -8.24 6.25 -9.58
CA ALA A 23 -8.75 6.61 -8.25
C ALA A 23 -10.15 7.23 -8.31
N GLY A 24 -10.53 7.76 -9.46
CA GLY A 24 -11.86 8.33 -9.63
C GLY A 24 -12.95 7.28 -9.82
N THR A 25 -12.57 6.03 -10.12
CA THR A 25 -13.55 4.97 -10.25
C THR A 25 -13.81 4.32 -8.89
N LEU A 26 -14.99 3.72 -8.75
CA LEU A 26 -15.30 2.97 -7.53
C LEU A 26 -14.34 1.81 -7.34
N TYR A 27 -14.00 1.14 -8.44
CA TYR A 27 -13.05 0.04 -8.41
C TYR A 27 -11.70 0.49 -7.91
N GLY A 28 -11.20 1.62 -8.42
CA GLY A 28 -9.92 2.15 -8.00
C GLY A 28 -9.87 2.54 -6.53
N ARG A 29 -10.96 3.13 -6.04
CA ARG A 29 -11.06 3.49 -4.62
C ARG A 29 -11.05 2.25 -3.74
N THR A 30 -11.75 1.20 -4.17
CA THR A 30 -11.78 -0.05 -3.43
C THR A 30 -10.40 -0.69 -3.40
N VAL A 31 -9.70 -0.72 -4.53
CA VAL A 31 -8.35 -1.27 -4.61
C VAL A 31 -7.40 -0.48 -3.71
N PHE A 32 -7.47 0.85 -3.79
CA PHE A 32 -6.63 1.70 -2.95
C PHE A 32 -6.87 1.42 -1.47
N PHE A 33 -8.12 1.34 -1.08
CA PHE A 33 -8.48 1.07 0.31
C PHE A 33 -7.92 -0.28 0.75
N LEU A 34 -8.15 -1.32 -0.05
CA LEU A 34 -7.67 -2.66 0.30
C LEU A 34 -6.15 -2.73 0.35
N ALA A 35 -5.48 -2.05 -0.59
CA ALA A 35 -4.03 -2.11 -0.68
C ALA A 35 -3.34 -1.43 0.50
N TYR A 36 -3.92 -0.35 1.03
CA TYR A 36 -3.25 0.46 2.05
C TYR A 36 -3.90 0.36 3.42
N PHE A 37 -5.11 -0.18 3.50
CA PHE A 37 -5.78 -0.34 4.79
C PHE A 37 -5.03 -1.30 5.69
N VAL A 38 -4.62 -2.45 5.14
CA VAL A 38 -3.95 -3.48 5.94
C VAL A 38 -2.62 -2.98 6.51
N PRO A 39 -1.72 -2.37 5.70
CA PRO A 39 -0.50 -1.80 6.27
C PRO A 39 -0.78 -0.70 7.30
N MET A 40 -1.80 0.12 7.07
CA MET A 40 -2.15 1.18 8.01
C MET A 40 -2.59 0.61 9.34
N MET A 41 -3.42 -0.44 9.33
CA MET A 41 -3.84 -1.10 10.56
C MET A 41 -2.66 -1.72 11.29
N THR A 42 -1.72 -2.30 10.55
CA THR A 42 -0.51 -2.87 11.14
C THR A 42 0.32 -1.76 11.79
N PHE A 43 0.42 -0.60 11.15
CA PHE A 43 1.13 0.54 11.72
C PHE A 43 0.46 1.00 13.02
N LEU A 44 -0.85 1.05 13.05
CA LEU A 44 -1.58 1.44 14.27
C LEU A 44 -1.33 0.46 15.40
N VAL A 45 -1.29 -0.84 15.10
CA VAL A 45 -0.98 -1.85 16.10
C VAL A 45 0.44 -1.64 16.63
N MET A 46 1.40 -1.38 15.75
CA MET A 46 2.77 -1.12 16.16
C MET A 46 2.85 0.11 17.07
N ALA A 47 2.14 1.17 16.69
CA ALA A 47 2.14 2.39 17.49
C ALA A 47 1.56 2.13 18.87
N GLY A 48 0.49 1.33 18.95
CA GLY A 48 -0.09 0.95 20.22
C GLY A 48 0.88 0.16 21.11
N LEU A 49 1.62 -0.76 20.50
CA LEU A 49 2.62 -1.53 21.23
C LEU A 49 3.74 -0.63 21.77
N VAL A 50 4.19 0.32 20.96
CA VAL A 50 5.23 1.27 21.37
C VAL A 50 4.73 2.11 22.54
N VAL A 51 3.50 2.62 22.45
CA VAL A 51 2.92 3.41 23.55
C VAL A 51 2.81 2.58 24.83
N ALA A 52 2.35 1.32 24.70
CA ALA A 52 2.23 0.43 25.86
C ALA A 52 3.58 0.20 26.52
N GLU A 53 4.63 0.00 25.72
CA GLU A 53 5.98 -0.17 26.25
C GLU A 53 6.46 1.06 27.00
N MET A 54 6.12 2.25 26.48
CA MET A 54 6.51 3.50 27.13
C MET A 54 5.77 3.71 28.46
N ILE A 55 4.52 3.26 28.55
CA ILE A 55 3.72 3.44 29.76
C ILE A 55 4.10 2.43 30.83
N GLU A 56 4.19 1.16 30.44
CA GLU A 56 4.51 0.08 31.37
C GLU A 56 5.61 -0.80 30.80
N PRO A 57 6.88 -0.45 31.04
CA PRO A 57 8.00 -1.21 30.48
C PRO A 57 8.23 -2.54 31.20
N THR A 58 7.24 -3.04 31.95
CA THR A 58 7.34 -4.34 32.60
C THR A 58 7.23 -5.49 31.62
N TYR A 59 6.66 -5.25 30.45
CA TYR A 59 6.52 -6.26 29.41
C TYR A 59 7.63 -6.10 28.40
N ASP A 60 8.18 -7.22 27.95
CA ASP A 60 9.16 -7.19 26.89
C ASP A 60 8.41 -7.22 25.55
N LEU A 61 8.15 -6.05 25.02
CA LEU A 61 7.45 -5.90 23.74
C LEU A 61 8.42 -5.69 22.57
N PHE A 62 9.72 -5.84 22.82
CA PHE A 62 10.72 -5.61 21.79
C PHE A 62 10.47 -6.50 20.56
N PHE A 63 10.30 -7.81 20.77
CA PHE A 63 10.07 -8.71 19.66
C PHE A 63 8.74 -8.44 18.94
N PRO A 64 7.62 -8.23 19.65
CA PRO A 64 6.38 -7.86 18.96
C PRO A 64 6.50 -6.57 18.17
N ILE A 65 7.20 -5.57 18.70
CA ILE A 65 7.36 -4.28 17.98
C ILE A 65 8.19 -4.50 16.73
N VAL A 66 9.32 -5.19 16.82
CA VAL A 66 10.18 -5.45 15.67
C VAL A 66 9.43 -6.30 14.65
N GLY A 67 8.74 -7.35 15.09
CA GLY A 67 7.98 -8.19 14.18
C GLY A 67 6.89 -7.44 13.46
N THR A 68 6.17 -6.58 14.16
CA THR A 68 5.12 -5.77 13.57
C THR A 68 5.70 -4.76 12.58
N PHE A 69 6.88 -4.22 12.89
CA PHE A 69 7.55 -3.29 11.99
C PHE A 69 7.90 -3.96 10.67
N PHE A 70 8.49 -5.16 10.73
CA PHE A 70 8.81 -5.91 9.51
C PHE A 70 7.55 -6.30 8.76
N LEU A 71 6.50 -6.68 9.48
CA LEU A 71 5.22 -7.01 8.86
C LEU A 71 4.64 -5.79 8.15
N PHE A 72 4.72 -4.62 8.78
CA PHE A 72 4.24 -3.39 8.17
C PHE A 72 4.98 -3.09 6.86
N ILE A 73 6.31 -3.23 6.86
CA ILE A 73 7.11 -2.99 5.66
C ILE A 73 6.71 -3.98 4.56
N GLY A 74 6.60 -5.26 4.90
CA GLY A 74 6.22 -6.28 3.93
C GLY A 74 4.84 -6.05 3.35
N LEU A 75 3.87 -5.75 4.22
CA LEU A 75 2.50 -5.48 3.76
C LEU A 75 2.42 -4.21 2.93
N PHE A 76 3.21 -3.20 3.28
CA PHE A 76 3.25 -1.96 2.51
C PHE A 76 3.79 -2.23 1.10
N ILE A 77 4.86 -3.02 1.00
CA ILE A 77 5.42 -3.38 -0.30
C ILE A 77 4.41 -4.19 -1.11
N LEU A 78 3.78 -5.19 -0.48
CA LEU A 78 2.77 -6.00 -1.17
C LEU A 78 1.59 -5.17 -1.61
N GLY A 79 1.15 -4.22 -0.78
CA GLY A 79 0.06 -3.31 -1.13
C GLY A 79 0.41 -2.46 -2.34
N ASN A 80 1.64 -1.96 -2.41
CA ASN A 80 2.09 -1.18 -3.55
C ASN A 80 2.13 -2.02 -4.81
N ILE A 81 2.61 -3.26 -4.71
CA ILE A 81 2.65 -4.17 -5.85
C ILE A 81 1.25 -4.47 -6.35
N TYR A 82 0.33 -4.75 -5.42
CA TYR A 82 -1.06 -5.04 -5.77
C TYR A 82 -1.72 -3.83 -6.45
N TYR A 83 -1.56 -2.64 -5.85
CA TYR A 83 -2.14 -1.42 -6.40
C TYR A 83 -1.59 -1.13 -7.78
N TYR A 84 -0.28 -1.30 -7.96
CA TYR A 84 0.37 -1.06 -9.23
C TYR A 84 -0.11 -2.05 -10.28
N HIS A 85 -0.28 -3.31 -9.88
CA HIS A 85 -0.82 -4.33 -10.77
C HIS A 85 -2.24 -3.97 -11.25
N GLU A 86 -3.08 -3.50 -10.33
CA GLU A 86 -4.45 -3.13 -10.68
C GLU A 86 -4.49 -1.92 -11.58
N ILE A 87 -3.58 -0.96 -11.38
CA ILE A 87 -3.46 0.18 -12.27
C ILE A 87 -3.08 -0.29 -13.68
N ARG A 88 -2.16 -1.25 -13.75
CA ARG A 88 -1.73 -1.80 -15.03
C ARG A 88 -2.90 -2.49 -15.75
N VAL A 89 -3.68 -3.28 -15.02
CA VAL A 89 -4.85 -3.94 -15.59
C VAL A 89 -5.84 -2.90 -16.09
N PHE A 90 -6.07 -1.84 -15.31
CA PHE A 90 -6.94 -0.76 -15.70
C PHE A 90 -6.46 -0.10 -16.99
N ALA A 91 -5.16 0.15 -17.09
CA ALA A 91 -4.59 0.77 -18.28
C ALA A 91 -4.75 -0.12 -19.51
N GLU A 92 -4.60 -1.42 -19.35
CA GLU A 92 -4.77 -2.36 -20.46
C GLU A 92 -6.20 -2.44 -20.95
N LYS A 93 -7.16 -2.29 -20.04
CA LYS A 93 -8.57 -2.31 -20.41
C LYS A 93 -9.02 -1.00 -21.02
N ARG A 94 -8.24 0.03 -20.86
CA ARG A 94 -8.54 1.34 -21.37
C ARG A 94 -8.13 1.48 -22.84
#